data_f29319cf66a5a0566fbc9cc85a5b7492
#
_entry.id   f29319cf66a5a0566fbc9cc85a5b7492
#
_cell.length_a   1.000
_cell.length_b   1.000
_cell.length_c   1.000
_cell.angle_alpha   90.00
_cell.angle_beta   90.00
_cell.angle_gamma   90.00
#
_symmetry.space_group_name_H-M   'P 1'
#
loop_
_entity.id
_entity.type
_entity.pdbx_description
1 polymer ?
#
loop_
_entity_poly.entity_id
_entity_poly.type
_entity_poly.pdbx_seq_one_letter_code
_entity_poly.pdbx_strand_id
1 'polypeptide(L)'
;MRVLAATLALLVSSAATAQECKTCSMADACIKTYLKAASEAQKATKEAIRDWKQNLDRKASAELSSRGTAALQDAMEAQVRLELERLKECLAKIR
;
A
#
# COMPACT_ATOMS: atom_id res chain seq x y z
N MET A 1 -42.43 4.48 -13.79
CA MET A 1 -42.55 4.23 -12.35
C MET A 1 -41.56 3.20 -11.83
N ARG A 2 -41.38 2.10 -12.51
CA ARG A 2 -40.44 1.07 -12.07
C ARG A 2 -38.98 1.59 -12.01
N VAL A 3 -38.60 2.42 -12.95
CA VAL A 3 -37.27 3.00 -13.02
C VAL A 3 -37.05 3.95 -11.85
N LEU A 4 -38.03 4.74 -11.48
CA LEU A 4 -37.90 5.65 -10.34
C LEU A 4 -37.77 4.89 -9.03
N ALA A 5 -38.49 3.80 -8.85
CA ALA A 5 -38.41 2.98 -7.65
C ALA A 5 -37.03 2.34 -7.52
N ALA A 6 -36.47 1.85 -8.61
CA ALA A 6 -35.15 1.28 -8.63
C ALA A 6 -34.07 2.32 -8.30
N THR A 7 -34.23 3.53 -8.83
CA THR A 7 -33.30 4.63 -8.55
C THR A 7 -33.33 5.02 -7.08
N LEU A 8 -34.52 5.12 -6.49
CA LEU A 8 -34.65 5.41 -5.07
C LEU A 8 -34.03 4.34 -4.20
N ALA A 9 -34.19 3.08 -4.56
CA ALA A 9 -33.58 1.97 -3.81
C ALA A 9 -32.06 2.06 -3.81
N LEU A 10 -31.45 2.41 -4.93
CA LEU A 10 -30.00 2.59 -5.02
C LEU A 10 -29.52 3.74 -4.13
N LEU A 11 -30.22 4.85 -4.13
CA LEU A 11 -29.87 6.01 -3.29
C LEU A 11 -29.97 5.67 -1.81
N VAL A 12 -31.00 4.95 -1.41
CA VAL A 12 -31.19 4.52 -0.03
C VAL A 12 -30.09 3.57 0.39
N SER A 13 -29.70 2.63 -0.47
CA SER A 13 -28.60 1.71 -0.20
C SER A 13 -27.30 2.45 0.02
N SER A 14 -26.98 3.44 -0.80
CA SER A 14 -25.77 4.24 -0.66
C SER A 14 -25.75 5.01 0.65
N ALA A 15 -26.87 5.63 1.01
CA ALA A 15 -26.98 6.41 2.25
C ALA A 15 -26.87 5.48 3.47
N ALA A 16 -27.55 4.34 3.45
CA ALA A 16 -27.48 3.36 4.54
C ALA A 16 -26.05 2.84 4.73
N THR A 17 -25.36 2.53 3.65
CA THR A 17 -23.97 2.08 3.68
C THR A 17 -23.07 3.15 4.33
N ALA A 18 -23.24 4.41 3.95
CA ALA A 18 -22.44 5.50 4.51
C ALA A 18 -22.68 5.70 5.99
N GLN A 19 -23.94 5.57 6.44
CA GLN A 19 -24.29 5.76 7.86
C GLN A 19 -23.84 4.60 8.74
N GLU A 20 -23.94 3.37 8.23
CA GLU A 20 -23.62 2.17 8.99
C GLU A 20 -22.12 1.90 9.04
N CYS A 21 -21.34 2.64 8.30
CA CYS A 21 -19.93 2.32 8.13
C CYS A 21 -19.00 3.11 9.03
N LYS A 22 -19.16 2.99 10.34
CA LYS A 22 -18.07 3.34 11.27
C LYS A 22 -16.86 2.43 11.02
N THR A 23 -17.14 1.14 10.75
CA THR A 23 -16.12 0.16 10.41
C THR A 23 -15.44 0.47 9.08
N CYS A 24 -16.15 1.04 8.10
CA CYS A 24 -15.54 1.45 6.84
C CYS A 24 -14.55 2.59 7.03
N SER A 25 -14.86 3.55 7.89
CA SER A 25 -13.95 4.64 8.21
C SER A 25 -12.67 4.11 8.86
N MET A 26 -12.79 3.15 9.75
CA MET A 26 -11.65 2.50 10.39
C MET A 26 -10.84 1.67 9.38
N ALA A 27 -11.54 0.93 8.51
CA ALA A 27 -10.89 0.17 7.44
C ALA A 27 -10.16 1.09 6.48
N ASP A 28 -10.75 2.23 6.13
CA ASP A 28 -10.13 3.23 5.27
C ASP A 28 -8.86 3.79 5.92
N ALA A 29 -8.87 4.03 7.22
CA ALA A 29 -7.69 4.46 7.96
C ALA A 29 -6.59 3.40 7.93
N CYS A 30 -6.93 2.13 8.09
CA CYS A 30 -5.97 1.03 7.98
C CYS A 30 -5.33 0.99 6.58
N ILE A 31 -6.16 1.11 5.55
CA ILE A 31 -5.69 1.10 4.15
C ILE A 31 -4.79 2.30 3.87
N LYS A 32 -5.17 3.48 4.33
CA LYS A 32 -4.35 4.69 4.15
C LYS A 32 -2.99 4.56 4.83
N THR A 33 -2.95 3.99 6.02
CA THR A 33 -1.69 3.74 6.74
C THR A 33 -0.81 2.79 5.95
N TYR A 34 -1.39 1.71 5.41
CA TYR A 34 -0.66 0.76 4.59
C TYR A 34 -0.11 1.42 3.31
N LEU A 35 -0.95 2.18 2.60
CA LEU A 35 -0.54 2.84 1.36
C LEU A 35 0.58 3.85 1.61
N LYS A 36 0.50 4.59 2.70
CA LYS A 36 1.54 5.54 3.08
C LYS A 36 2.86 4.82 3.39
N ALA A 37 2.82 3.75 4.18
CA ALA A 37 4.01 2.98 4.53
C ALA A 37 4.63 2.33 3.30
N ALA A 38 3.82 1.76 2.40
CA ALA A 38 4.29 1.16 1.17
C ALA A 38 4.93 2.21 0.24
N SER A 39 4.32 3.39 0.13
CA SER A 39 4.83 4.49 -0.67
C SER A 39 6.17 4.99 -0.12
N GLU A 40 6.29 5.14 1.18
CA GLU A 40 7.54 5.54 1.84
C GLU A 40 8.65 4.50 1.64
N ALA A 41 8.30 3.21 1.72
CA ALA A 41 9.26 2.13 1.48
C ALA A 41 9.76 2.15 0.04
N GLN A 42 8.88 2.36 -0.93
CA GLN A 42 9.27 2.47 -2.34
C GLN A 42 10.17 3.68 -2.59
N LYS A 43 9.83 4.82 -2.02
CA LYS A 43 10.62 6.04 -2.15
C LYS A 43 12.01 5.86 -1.54
N ALA A 44 12.08 5.33 -0.34
CA ALA A 44 13.35 5.06 0.35
C ALA A 44 14.21 4.09 -0.45
N THR A 45 13.59 3.07 -1.06
CA THR A 45 14.29 2.08 -1.88
C THR A 45 14.85 2.72 -3.15
N LYS A 46 14.08 3.58 -3.81
CA LYS A 46 14.57 4.29 -5.00
C LYS A 46 15.76 5.18 -4.66
N GLU A 47 15.71 5.87 -3.54
CA GLU A 47 16.81 6.70 -3.08
C GLU A 47 18.05 5.86 -2.74
N ALA A 48 17.85 4.73 -2.07
CA ALA A 48 18.92 3.81 -1.73
C ALA A 48 19.58 3.21 -2.97
N ILE A 49 18.80 2.83 -3.97
CA ILE A 49 19.31 2.31 -5.24
C ILE A 49 20.13 3.38 -5.96
N ARG A 50 19.62 4.61 -5.99
CA ARG A 50 20.34 5.72 -6.60
C ARG A 50 21.68 5.95 -5.91
N ASP A 51 21.69 6.01 -4.58
CA ASP A 51 22.89 6.22 -3.78
C ASP A 51 23.86 5.06 -3.97
N TRP A 52 23.37 3.83 -4.00
CA TRP A 52 24.18 2.65 -4.27
C TRP A 52 24.89 2.76 -5.61
N LYS A 53 24.15 3.13 -6.67
CA LYS A 53 24.73 3.27 -8.01
C LYS A 53 25.73 4.41 -8.10
N GLN A 54 25.49 5.52 -7.40
CA GLN A 54 26.39 6.67 -7.40
C GLN A 54 27.69 6.38 -6.64
N ASN A 55 27.61 5.57 -5.59
CA ASN A 55 28.77 5.25 -4.76
C ASN A 55 29.58 4.05 -5.27
N LEU A 56 29.04 3.34 -6.27
CA LEU A 56 29.79 2.27 -6.90
C LEU A 56 30.99 2.86 -7.66
N ASP A 57 32.16 2.28 -7.44
CA ASP A 57 33.33 2.61 -8.21
C ASP A 57 33.06 2.28 -9.70
N ARG A 58 33.56 3.10 -10.60
CA ARG A 58 33.43 2.89 -12.04
C ARG A 58 33.96 1.53 -12.49
N LYS A 59 34.85 0.95 -11.71
CA LYS A 59 35.43 -0.36 -11.97
C LYS A 59 34.56 -1.51 -11.44
N ALA A 60 33.49 -1.20 -10.68
CA ALA A 60 32.61 -2.23 -10.18
C ALA A 60 31.86 -2.88 -11.36
N SER A 61 31.75 -4.19 -11.31
CA SER A 61 31.10 -4.93 -12.38
C SER A 61 29.59 -4.63 -12.41
N ALA A 62 29.00 -4.73 -13.57
CA ALA A 62 27.55 -4.60 -13.74
C ALA A 62 26.83 -5.65 -12.88
N GLU A 63 27.45 -6.80 -12.64
CA GLU A 63 26.92 -7.84 -11.78
C GLU A 63 26.78 -7.38 -10.33
N LEU A 64 27.78 -6.69 -9.78
CA LEU A 64 27.73 -6.17 -8.43
C LEU A 64 26.63 -5.13 -8.28
N SER A 65 26.50 -4.26 -9.26
CA SER A 65 25.43 -3.26 -9.30
C SER A 65 24.04 -3.92 -9.30
N SER A 66 23.89 -4.96 -10.12
CA SER A 66 22.64 -5.71 -10.24
C SER A 66 22.30 -6.43 -8.93
N ARG A 67 23.26 -7.06 -8.28
CA ARG A 67 23.06 -7.75 -7.01
C ARG A 67 22.66 -6.79 -5.88
N GLY A 68 23.29 -5.64 -5.80
CA GLY A 68 22.96 -4.63 -4.81
C GLY A 68 21.55 -4.09 -5.00
N THR A 69 21.18 -3.82 -6.25
CA THR A 69 19.82 -3.36 -6.59
C THR A 69 18.79 -4.44 -6.24
N ALA A 70 19.04 -5.68 -6.58
CA ALA A 70 18.15 -6.80 -6.26
C ALA A 70 17.98 -6.96 -4.75
N ALA A 71 19.06 -6.85 -3.98
CA ALA A 71 19.01 -6.94 -2.53
C ALA A 71 18.13 -5.82 -1.92
N LEU A 72 18.25 -4.60 -2.43
CA LEU A 72 17.45 -3.47 -1.97
C LEU A 72 15.97 -3.65 -2.32
N GLN A 73 15.68 -4.18 -3.50
CA GLN A 73 14.30 -4.50 -3.91
C GLN A 73 13.70 -5.61 -3.06
N ASP A 74 14.48 -6.65 -2.76
CA ASP A 74 14.02 -7.74 -1.89
C ASP A 74 13.71 -7.23 -0.48
N ALA A 75 14.53 -6.33 0.04
CA ALA A 75 14.30 -5.70 1.34
C ALA A 75 13.02 -4.86 1.32
N MET A 76 12.76 -4.14 0.22
CA MET A 76 11.51 -3.39 0.06
C MET A 76 10.30 -4.32 0.04
N GLU A 77 10.37 -5.42 -0.72
CA GLU A 77 9.29 -6.39 -0.78
C GLU A 77 9.01 -7.00 0.60
N ALA A 78 10.03 -7.32 1.36
CA ALA A 78 9.88 -7.82 2.73
C ALA A 78 9.18 -6.80 3.62
N GLN A 79 9.54 -5.53 3.49
CA GLN A 79 8.90 -4.45 4.25
C GLN A 79 7.44 -4.29 3.87
N VAL A 80 7.12 -4.32 2.58
CA VAL A 80 5.74 -4.21 2.09
C VAL A 80 4.90 -5.40 2.57
N ARG A 81 5.46 -6.60 2.59
CA ARG A 81 4.77 -7.78 3.15
C ARG A 81 4.47 -7.62 4.62
N LEU A 82 5.40 -7.07 5.38
CA LEU A 82 5.19 -6.79 6.80
C LEU A 82 4.06 -5.78 6.99
N GLU A 83 4.03 -4.73 6.19
CA GLU A 83 2.94 -3.74 6.23
C GLU A 83 1.60 -4.36 5.83
N LEU A 84 1.60 -5.30 4.88
CA LEU A 84 0.40 -6.03 4.49
C LEU A 84 -0.14 -6.87 5.64
N GLU A 85 0.73 -7.54 6.40
CA GLU A 85 0.33 -8.29 7.58
C GLU A 85 -0.26 -7.37 8.66
N ARG A 86 0.33 -6.21 8.85
CA ARG A 86 -0.22 -5.19 9.75
C ARG A 86 -1.58 -4.70 9.30
N LEU A 87 -1.78 -4.54 7.99
CA LEU A 87 -3.07 -4.19 7.43
C LEU A 87 -4.11 -5.26 7.73
N LYS A 88 -3.77 -6.53 7.53
CA LYS A 88 -4.66 -7.65 7.84
C LYS A 88 -5.06 -7.67 9.31
N GLU A 89 -4.11 -7.45 10.20
CA GLU A 89 -4.37 -7.38 11.64
C GLU A 89 -5.27 -6.20 11.99
N CYS A 90 -5.01 -5.04 11.39
CA CYS A 90 -5.81 -3.84 11.57
C CYS A 90 -7.25 -4.08 11.14
N LEU A 91 -7.48 -4.68 9.98
CA LEU A 91 -8.81 -5.01 9.47
C LEU A 91 -9.50 -6.08 10.32
N ALA A 92 -8.76 -7.05 10.85
CA ALA A 92 -9.31 -8.08 11.70
C ALA A 92 -9.85 -7.54 13.03
N LYS A 93 -9.24 -6.48 13.55
CA LYS A 93 -9.67 -5.86 14.80
C LYS A 93 -10.98 -5.09 14.68
N ILE A 94 -11.41 -4.80 13.45
CA ILE A 94 -12.61 -4.00 13.19
C ILE A 94 -13.90 -4.84 13.25
N ARG A 95 -13.80 -6.14 13.22
CA ARG A 95 -14.96 -7.05 13.26
C ARG A 95 -15.63 -7.11 14.62
#